data_b18ee69feb701983e391f93ceba5c1f9
#
_entry.id   b18ee69feb701983e391f93ceba5c1f9
#
_cell.length_a   1.000
_cell.length_b   1.000
_cell.length_c   1.000
_cell.angle_alpha   90.00
_cell.angle_beta   90.00
_cell.angle_gamma   90.00
#
_symmetry.space_group_name_H-M   'P 1'
#
loop_
_entity.id
_entity.type
_entity.pdbx_description
1 polymer ?
#
loop_
_entity_poly.entity_id
_entity_poly.type
_entity_poly.pdbx_seq_one_letter_code
_entity_poly.pdbx_strand_id
1 'polypeptide(L)'
;CGTKGTSVGFSDWVGAADAFAAELFAKRQMKPVLVDYTADNSAALKRNFLEAVDTATWGVMENGYKEGYGANAAGLKTEEDIVKALLYGYSMVGFDCSEKIDLSLEKLSDEAVEKRYNELNEVFRAALAASYLNAEFKVGNNTVKFTEEQLRRIVMEYGEAIMHVQFIYNSYLKNTPWDIDF
;
A
#
# COMPACT_ATOMS: atom_id res chain seq x y z
N CYS A 1 8.79 0.11 14.44
CA CYS A 1 9.34 1.43 14.17
C CYS A 1 8.73 1.97 12.91
N GLY A 2 7.88 2.97 13.06
CA GLY A 2 7.27 3.64 11.93
C GLY A 2 8.21 4.64 11.25
N THR A 3 7.75 5.21 10.18
CA THR A 3 8.44 6.22 9.38
C THR A 3 8.25 7.64 9.93
N LYS A 4 7.86 7.79 11.20
CA LYS A 4 7.73 9.11 11.82
C LYS A 4 9.07 9.84 11.79
N GLY A 5 9.13 10.94 11.06
CA GLY A 5 10.32 11.75 10.81
C GLY A 5 10.97 11.45 9.46
N THR A 6 12.19 11.93 9.27
CA THR A 6 12.93 11.70 8.01
C THR A 6 13.43 10.27 7.97
N SER A 7 12.99 9.50 6.97
CA SER A 7 13.42 8.12 6.72
C SER A 7 14.03 7.97 5.34
N VAL A 8 14.88 6.97 5.18
CA VAL A 8 15.53 6.64 3.90
C VAL A 8 15.40 5.13 3.69
N GLY A 9 14.82 4.75 2.54
CA GLY A 9 14.78 3.36 2.11
C GLY A 9 16.16 2.88 1.69
N PHE A 10 16.54 1.70 2.19
CA PHE A 10 17.74 1.00 1.79
C PHE A 10 17.35 -0.39 1.29
N SER A 11 17.39 -0.56 -0.01
CA SER A 11 16.93 -1.81 -0.63
C SER A 11 18.10 -2.79 -0.74
N ASP A 12 18.15 -3.73 0.19
CA ASP A 12 19.04 -4.89 0.15
C ASP A 12 18.21 -6.16 0.32
N TRP A 13 17.87 -6.80 -0.78
CA TRP A 13 16.98 -7.95 -0.80
C TRP A 13 17.56 -9.20 -0.13
N VAL A 14 18.87 -9.26 0.07
CA VAL A 14 19.55 -10.37 0.76
C VAL A 14 19.96 -10.03 2.20
N GLY A 15 19.93 -8.76 2.56
CA GLY A 15 20.26 -8.27 3.90
C GLY A 15 21.76 -8.30 4.21
N ALA A 16 22.61 -8.42 3.19
CA ALA A 16 24.07 -8.52 3.39
C ALA A 16 24.70 -7.22 3.89
N ALA A 17 24.07 -6.10 3.63
CA ALA A 17 24.57 -4.76 3.97
C ALA A 17 23.78 -4.07 5.10
N ASP A 18 22.83 -4.75 5.74
CA ASP A 18 21.96 -4.14 6.77
C ASP A 18 22.77 -3.60 7.96
N ALA A 19 23.78 -4.34 8.41
CA ALA A 19 24.68 -3.93 9.47
C ALA A 19 25.42 -2.64 9.12
N PHE A 20 25.95 -2.54 7.90
CA PHE A 20 26.66 -1.37 7.41
C PHE A 20 25.72 -0.17 7.25
N ALA A 21 24.53 -0.41 6.73
CA ALA A 21 23.49 0.62 6.61
C ALA A 21 23.09 1.18 7.98
N ALA A 22 22.90 0.32 8.99
CA ALA A 22 22.59 0.74 10.35
C ALA A 22 23.70 1.63 10.94
N GLU A 23 24.97 1.31 10.74
CA GLU A 23 26.11 2.14 11.16
C GLU A 23 26.11 3.51 10.44
N LEU A 24 25.87 3.52 9.14
CA LEU A 24 25.84 4.75 8.34
C LEU A 24 24.72 5.70 8.82
N PHE A 25 23.54 5.18 9.07
CA PHE A 25 22.38 5.96 9.49
C PHE A 25 22.45 6.38 10.95
N ALA A 26 23.12 5.62 11.83
CA ALA A 26 23.37 6.01 13.22
C ALA A 26 24.10 7.36 13.33
N LYS A 27 24.93 7.71 12.34
CA LYS A 27 25.66 8.98 12.26
C LYS A 27 24.83 10.11 11.64
N ARG A 28 23.61 9.86 11.23
CA ARG A 28 22.70 10.78 10.54
C ARG A 28 21.39 10.88 11.32
N GLN A 29 20.73 12.01 11.25
CA GLN A 29 19.40 12.19 11.86
C GLN A 29 18.29 11.66 10.93
N MET A 30 18.47 10.43 10.42
CA MET A 30 17.55 9.75 9.51
C MET A 30 17.35 8.33 9.97
N LYS A 31 16.11 7.84 9.84
CA LYS A 31 15.77 6.44 10.17
C LYS A 31 15.87 5.58 8.91
N PRO A 32 16.58 4.46 8.95
CA PRO A 32 16.63 3.56 7.82
C PRO A 32 15.35 2.72 7.73
N VAL A 33 14.87 2.47 6.52
CA VAL A 33 13.99 1.37 6.19
C VAL A 33 14.88 0.28 5.61
N LEU A 34 15.23 -0.71 6.41
CA LEU A 34 16.23 -1.74 6.07
C LEU A 34 15.61 -2.91 5.32
N VAL A 35 14.35 -3.24 5.64
CA VAL A 35 13.67 -4.34 4.97
C VAL A 35 12.87 -3.79 3.80
N ASP A 36 13.16 -4.27 2.59
CA ASP A 36 12.38 -4.01 1.40
C ASP A 36 11.96 -5.34 0.78
N TYR A 37 10.88 -5.90 1.32
CA TYR A 37 10.30 -7.14 0.82
C TYR A 37 9.34 -6.87 -0.32
N THR A 38 9.53 -7.55 -1.43
CA THR A 38 8.53 -7.64 -2.50
C THR A 38 8.24 -9.11 -2.80
N ALA A 39 6.99 -9.44 -3.10
CA ALA A 39 6.58 -10.82 -3.37
C ALA A 39 7.43 -11.46 -4.50
N ASP A 40 7.66 -10.73 -5.58
CA ASP A 40 8.42 -11.21 -6.75
C ASP A 40 9.90 -11.47 -6.42
N ASN A 41 10.55 -10.51 -5.75
CA ASN A 41 11.97 -10.64 -5.38
C ASN A 41 12.18 -11.76 -4.38
N SER A 42 11.26 -11.91 -3.45
CA SER A 42 11.33 -12.93 -2.42
C SER A 42 11.14 -14.33 -2.96
N ALA A 43 10.23 -14.49 -3.94
CA ALA A 43 10.07 -15.75 -4.65
C ALA A 43 11.35 -16.13 -5.42
N ALA A 44 11.98 -15.18 -6.11
CA ALA A 44 13.22 -15.39 -6.85
C ALA A 44 14.39 -15.78 -5.92
N LEU A 45 14.48 -15.16 -4.74
CA LEU A 45 15.51 -15.40 -3.75
C LEU A 45 15.19 -16.53 -2.76
N LYS A 46 13.99 -17.10 -2.84
CA LYS A 46 13.45 -18.10 -1.88
C LYS A 46 13.47 -17.60 -0.43
N ARG A 47 13.27 -16.33 -0.22
CA ARG A 47 13.16 -15.72 1.12
C ARG A 47 11.69 -15.47 1.46
N ASN A 48 11.38 -15.51 2.73
CA ASN A 48 10.06 -15.21 3.26
C ASN A 48 10.08 -13.91 4.10
N PHE A 49 8.90 -13.45 4.53
CA PHE A 49 8.75 -12.23 5.33
C PHE A 49 9.59 -12.24 6.61
N LEU A 50 9.61 -13.37 7.31
CA LEU A 50 10.34 -13.51 8.58
C LEU A 50 11.84 -13.41 8.35
N GLU A 51 12.39 -14.15 7.39
CA GLU A 51 13.83 -14.17 7.10
C GLU A 51 14.36 -12.78 6.72
N ALA A 52 13.54 -11.97 6.02
CA ALA A 52 13.92 -10.60 5.67
C ALA A 52 14.03 -9.71 6.91
N VAL A 53 13.06 -9.78 7.83
CA VAL A 53 13.09 -9.02 9.08
C VAL A 53 14.20 -9.52 10.02
N ASP A 54 14.39 -10.84 10.12
CA ASP A 54 15.42 -11.42 10.97
C ASP A 54 16.82 -10.96 10.54
N THR A 55 17.11 -10.95 9.25
CA THR A 55 18.40 -10.47 8.74
C THR A 55 18.66 -9.02 9.13
N ALA A 56 17.68 -8.13 8.93
CA ALA A 56 17.81 -6.73 9.32
C ALA A 56 17.95 -6.57 10.85
N THR A 57 17.22 -7.38 11.63
CA THR A 57 17.33 -7.39 13.08
C THR A 57 18.75 -7.76 13.53
N TRP A 58 19.32 -8.81 12.96
CA TRP A 58 20.69 -9.21 13.26
C TRP A 58 21.71 -8.15 12.88
N GLY A 59 21.57 -7.51 11.71
CA GLY A 59 22.44 -6.40 11.28
C GLY A 59 22.38 -5.21 12.24
N VAL A 60 21.19 -4.86 12.71
CA VAL A 60 20.98 -3.79 13.70
C VAL A 60 21.63 -4.15 15.05
N MET A 61 21.47 -5.38 15.50
CA MET A 61 22.04 -5.87 16.77
C MET A 61 23.57 -5.93 16.71
N GLU A 62 24.14 -6.40 15.62
CA GLU A 62 25.58 -6.49 15.41
C GLU A 62 26.27 -5.12 15.55
N ASN A 63 25.64 -4.08 15.05
CA ASN A 63 26.16 -2.71 15.16
C ASN A 63 25.73 -1.97 16.42
N GLY A 64 24.92 -2.57 17.28
CA GLY A 64 24.41 -1.91 18.47
C GLY A 64 23.52 -0.70 18.17
N TYR A 65 22.93 -0.63 16.97
CA TYR A 65 22.03 0.46 16.56
C TYR A 65 20.70 0.40 17.36
N LYS A 66 20.28 1.52 17.97
CA LYS A 66 19.13 1.58 18.88
C LYS A 66 18.01 2.53 18.48
N GLU A 67 18.18 3.26 17.37
CA GLU A 67 17.22 4.29 16.96
C GLU A 67 15.98 3.74 16.24
N GLY A 68 15.96 2.43 16.02
CA GLY A 68 14.89 1.73 15.30
C GLY A 68 15.00 1.82 13.77
N TYR A 69 14.42 0.86 13.10
CA TYR A 69 14.39 0.79 11.65
C TYR A 69 12.98 0.46 11.14
N GLY A 70 12.70 0.77 9.90
CA GLY A 70 11.47 0.42 9.22
C GLY A 70 11.60 -0.86 8.41
N ALA A 71 10.46 -1.52 8.18
CA ALA A 71 10.34 -2.67 7.28
C ALA A 71 9.17 -2.41 6.33
N ASN A 72 9.44 -2.48 5.04
CA ASN A 72 8.48 -2.31 3.96
C ASN A 72 8.15 -3.65 3.31
N ALA A 73 6.87 -3.95 3.14
CA ALA A 73 6.36 -5.05 2.34
C ALA A 73 5.53 -4.48 1.18
N ALA A 74 6.02 -4.58 -0.04
CA ALA A 74 5.37 -4.03 -1.22
C ALA A 74 4.83 -5.12 -2.15
N GLY A 75 3.84 -4.75 -2.97
CA GLY A 75 3.25 -5.65 -3.95
C GLY A 75 2.40 -6.76 -3.35
N LEU A 76 1.80 -6.52 -2.17
CA LEU A 76 0.95 -7.52 -1.50
C LEU A 76 -0.39 -7.63 -2.23
N LYS A 77 -0.73 -8.83 -2.68
CA LYS A 77 -1.96 -9.11 -3.43
C LYS A 77 -3.02 -9.83 -2.59
N THR A 78 -2.57 -10.66 -1.65
CA THR A 78 -3.46 -11.54 -0.88
C THR A 78 -3.60 -11.10 0.57
N GLU A 79 -4.73 -11.41 1.18
CA GLU A 79 -4.93 -11.19 2.62
C GLU A 79 -3.91 -11.96 3.46
N GLU A 80 -3.50 -13.15 3.01
CA GLU A 80 -2.51 -13.96 3.70
C GLU A 80 -1.16 -13.25 3.79
N ASP A 81 -0.72 -12.61 2.70
CA ASP A 81 0.53 -11.86 2.68
C ASP A 81 0.46 -10.63 3.60
N ILE A 82 -0.68 -9.95 3.61
CA ILE A 82 -0.91 -8.80 4.50
C ILE A 82 -0.83 -9.24 5.96
N VAL A 83 -1.53 -10.33 6.31
CA VAL A 83 -1.50 -10.88 7.67
C VAL A 83 -0.08 -11.29 8.07
N LYS A 84 0.68 -11.92 7.17
CA LYS A 84 2.08 -12.27 7.42
C LYS A 84 2.95 -11.04 7.66
N ALA A 85 2.84 -10.02 6.79
CA ALA A 85 3.57 -8.77 6.99
C ALA A 85 3.28 -8.14 8.35
N LEU A 86 2.01 -8.10 8.76
CA LEU A 86 1.62 -7.58 10.08
C LEU A 86 2.17 -8.45 11.22
N LEU A 87 2.06 -9.78 11.14
CA LEU A 87 2.55 -10.70 12.17
C LEU A 87 4.06 -10.57 12.41
N TYR A 88 4.83 -10.29 11.37
CA TYR A 88 6.28 -10.13 11.46
C TYR A 88 6.74 -8.69 11.70
N GLY A 89 5.80 -7.77 11.97
CA GLY A 89 6.12 -6.43 12.46
C GLY A 89 6.55 -5.44 11.37
N TYR A 90 6.11 -5.65 10.13
CA TYR A 90 6.31 -4.66 9.08
C TYR A 90 5.61 -3.36 9.43
N SER A 91 6.30 -2.25 9.23
CA SER A 91 5.81 -0.91 9.52
C SER A 91 5.25 -0.16 8.31
N MET A 92 5.48 -0.70 7.12
CA MET A 92 4.97 -0.19 5.85
C MET A 92 4.44 -1.34 5.02
N VAL A 93 3.29 -1.13 4.38
CA VAL A 93 2.67 -2.13 3.49
C VAL A 93 2.18 -1.45 2.22
N GLY A 94 2.47 -2.04 1.07
CA GLY A 94 1.99 -1.58 -0.22
C GLY A 94 1.14 -2.65 -0.91
N PHE A 95 -0.09 -2.29 -1.27
CA PHE A 95 -1.02 -3.22 -1.93
C PHE A 95 -0.89 -3.15 -3.43
N ASP A 96 -0.84 -4.32 -4.08
CA ASP A 96 -0.98 -4.42 -5.52
C ASP A 96 -2.44 -4.77 -5.86
N CYS A 97 -3.18 -3.75 -6.28
CA CYS A 97 -4.56 -3.89 -6.70
C CYS A 97 -4.72 -3.97 -8.23
N SER A 98 -3.65 -4.20 -8.99
CA SER A 98 -3.68 -4.20 -10.46
C SER A 98 -4.69 -5.18 -11.04
N GLU A 99 -4.86 -6.36 -10.41
CA GLU A 99 -5.83 -7.38 -10.83
C GLU A 99 -7.30 -6.99 -10.56
N LYS A 100 -7.52 -5.92 -9.79
CA LYS A 100 -8.86 -5.39 -9.43
C LYS A 100 -9.22 -4.12 -10.20
N ILE A 101 -8.39 -3.72 -11.15
CA ILE A 101 -8.62 -2.58 -12.03
C ILE A 101 -9.06 -3.12 -13.39
N ASP A 102 -10.26 -2.74 -13.84
CA ASP A 102 -10.79 -3.19 -15.12
C ASP A 102 -10.39 -2.25 -16.27
N LEU A 103 -9.17 -2.41 -16.77
CA LEU A 103 -8.66 -1.63 -17.92
C LEU A 103 -9.39 -1.97 -19.25
N SER A 104 -10.21 -3.02 -19.30
CA SER A 104 -10.99 -3.35 -20.51
C SER A 104 -12.05 -2.30 -20.82
N LEU A 105 -12.44 -1.51 -19.81
CA LEU A 105 -13.43 -0.43 -19.93
C LEU A 105 -13.01 0.71 -20.87
N GLU A 106 -11.71 0.92 -21.07
CA GLU A 106 -11.20 1.91 -22.03
C GLU A 106 -11.74 1.66 -23.46
N LYS A 107 -12.04 0.41 -23.78
CA LYS A 107 -12.52 -0.02 -25.10
C LYS A 107 -14.04 -0.10 -25.20
N LEU A 108 -14.77 0.14 -24.12
CA LEU A 108 -16.22 0.08 -24.10
C LEU A 108 -16.86 1.43 -24.43
N SER A 109 -18.02 1.37 -25.10
CA SER A 109 -18.84 2.56 -25.28
C SER A 109 -19.48 3.02 -23.97
N ASP A 110 -19.90 4.29 -23.90
CA ASP A 110 -20.50 4.86 -22.69
C ASP A 110 -21.79 4.15 -22.31
N GLU A 111 -22.58 3.72 -23.31
CA GLU A 111 -23.79 2.93 -23.07
C GLU A 111 -23.50 1.57 -22.44
N ALA A 112 -22.39 0.93 -22.83
CA ALA A 112 -21.99 -0.34 -22.25
C ALA A 112 -21.51 -0.18 -20.82
N VAL A 113 -20.76 0.89 -20.52
CA VAL A 113 -20.34 1.24 -19.16
C VAL A 113 -21.55 1.59 -18.30
N GLU A 114 -22.47 2.39 -18.79
CA GLU A 114 -23.70 2.76 -18.10
C GLU A 114 -24.56 1.54 -17.75
N LYS A 115 -24.68 0.59 -18.68
CA LYS A 115 -25.41 -0.64 -18.42
C LYS A 115 -24.80 -1.42 -17.24
N ARG A 116 -23.48 -1.62 -17.23
CA ARG A 116 -22.77 -2.29 -16.12
C ARG A 116 -22.91 -1.52 -14.81
N TYR A 117 -22.78 -0.19 -14.85
CA TYR A 117 -22.95 0.65 -13.67
C TYR A 117 -24.36 0.52 -13.07
N ASN A 118 -25.38 0.40 -13.91
CA ASN A 118 -26.77 0.25 -13.49
C ASN A 118 -27.06 -1.12 -12.87
N GLU A 119 -26.22 -2.13 -13.05
CA GLU A 119 -26.27 -3.43 -12.37
C GLU A 119 -25.79 -3.34 -10.90
N LEU A 120 -25.04 -2.28 -10.52
CA LEU A 120 -24.64 -2.06 -9.14
C LEU A 120 -25.85 -1.72 -8.25
N ASN A 121 -25.69 -1.97 -6.95
CA ASN A 121 -26.70 -1.65 -5.95
C ASN A 121 -27.11 -0.17 -6.01
N GLU A 122 -28.42 0.11 -6.04
CA GLU A 122 -28.98 1.46 -6.19
C GLU A 122 -28.58 2.38 -5.03
N VAL A 123 -28.57 1.88 -3.80
CA VAL A 123 -28.18 2.66 -2.61
C VAL A 123 -26.71 3.08 -2.71
N PHE A 124 -25.84 2.19 -3.19
CA PHE A 124 -24.44 2.47 -3.40
C PHE A 124 -24.25 3.54 -4.49
N ARG A 125 -24.94 3.42 -5.63
CA ARG A 125 -24.90 4.41 -6.70
C ARG A 125 -25.39 5.79 -6.24
N ALA A 126 -26.48 5.84 -5.48
CA ALA A 126 -27.03 7.08 -4.94
C ALA A 126 -26.03 7.75 -3.96
N ALA A 127 -25.37 6.98 -3.11
CA ALA A 127 -24.35 7.49 -2.20
C ALA A 127 -23.15 8.08 -2.95
N LEU A 128 -22.67 7.41 -4.01
CA LEU A 128 -21.60 7.92 -4.87
C LEU A 128 -22.01 9.23 -5.57
N ALA A 129 -23.21 9.28 -6.15
CA ALA A 129 -23.72 10.46 -6.81
C ALA A 129 -23.82 11.66 -5.82
N ALA A 130 -24.34 11.43 -4.63
CA ALA A 130 -24.44 12.46 -3.59
C ALA A 130 -23.07 12.98 -3.15
N SER A 131 -22.06 12.12 -3.10
CA SER A 131 -20.72 12.47 -2.64
C SER A 131 -19.87 13.17 -3.69
N TYR A 132 -20.06 12.87 -4.98
CA TYR A 132 -19.11 13.28 -6.02
C TYR A 132 -19.73 14.20 -7.09
N LEU A 133 -20.99 14.03 -7.50
CA LEU A 133 -21.55 14.81 -8.60
C LEU A 133 -21.86 16.28 -8.25
N ASN A 134 -22.17 16.54 -6.98
CA ASN A 134 -22.48 17.88 -6.50
C ASN A 134 -21.33 18.51 -5.68
N ALA A 135 -20.16 17.89 -5.71
CA ALA A 135 -19.00 18.31 -4.95
C ALA A 135 -17.95 18.97 -5.85
N GLU A 136 -17.25 19.94 -5.28
CA GLU A 136 -16.07 20.56 -5.87
C GLU A 136 -14.85 20.23 -5.03
N PHE A 137 -13.85 19.64 -5.66
CA PHE A 137 -12.61 19.26 -4.98
C PHE A 137 -11.50 20.22 -5.36
N LYS A 138 -10.96 20.94 -4.36
CA LYS A 138 -9.82 21.83 -4.58
C LYS A 138 -8.51 21.06 -4.50
N VAL A 139 -7.74 21.09 -5.59
CA VAL A 139 -6.42 20.47 -5.69
C VAL A 139 -5.41 21.56 -6.07
N GLY A 140 -4.76 22.14 -5.09
CA GLY A 140 -3.92 23.32 -5.28
C GLY A 140 -4.74 24.50 -5.81
N ASN A 141 -4.39 25.01 -6.99
CA ASN A 141 -5.06 26.10 -7.66
C ASN A 141 -6.20 25.64 -8.61
N ASN A 142 -6.41 24.34 -8.74
CA ASN A 142 -7.41 23.77 -9.63
C ASN A 142 -8.63 23.30 -8.85
N THR A 143 -9.80 23.32 -9.52
CA THR A 143 -11.03 22.73 -9.00
C THR A 143 -11.43 21.56 -9.89
N VAL A 144 -11.58 20.39 -9.29
CA VAL A 144 -12.03 19.17 -9.95
C VAL A 144 -13.51 18.98 -9.68
N LYS A 145 -14.27 18.71 -10.73
CA LYS A 145 -15.69 18.32 -10.70
C LYS A 145 -15.85 17.08 -11.54
N PHE A 146 -16.74 16.19 -11.14
CA PHE A 146 -17.04 14.99 -11.89
C PHE A 146 -18.37 15.13 -12.65
N THR A 147 -18.37 14.73 -13.92
CA THR A 147 -19.60 14.46 -14.66
C THR A 147 -20.12 13.05 -14.31
N GLU A 148 -21.39 12.79 -14.60
CA GLU A 148 -21.96 11.45 -14.41
C GLU A 148 -21.21 10.38 -15.19
N GLU A 149 -20.84 10.65 -16.42
CA GLU A 149 -20.07 9.76 -17.28
C GLU A 149 -18.71 9.44 -16.68
N GLN A 150 -17.96 10.48 -16.24
CA GLN A 150 -16.67 10.29 -15.59
C GLN A 150 -16.80 9.48 -14.31
N LEU A 151 -17.80 9.76 -13.48
CA LEU A 151 -18.02 9.01 -12.24
C LEU A 151 -18.31 7.54 -12.54
N ARG A 152 -19.18 7.23 -13.51
CA ARG A 152 -19.51 5.86 -13.92
C ARG A 152 -18.25 5.10 -14.37
N ARG A 153 -17.42 5.72 -15.21
CA ARG A 153 -16.16 5.10 -15.68
C ARG A 153 -15.21 4.83 -14.52
N ILE A 154 -14.95 5.82 -13.67
CA ILE A 154 -14.05 5.69 -12.53
C ILE A 154 -14.52 4.59 -11.56
N VAL A 155 -15.82 4.56 -11.27
CA VAL A 155 -16.39 3.54 -10.37
C VAL A 155 -16.25 2.14 -10.94
N MET A 156 -16.50 1.97 -12.23
CA MET A 156 -16.39 0.66 -12.87
C MET A 156 -14.93 0.23 -12.99
N GLU A 157 -14.02 1.15 -13.25
CA GLU A 157 -12.60 0.85 -13.45
C GLU A 157 -11.86 0.57 -12.13
N TYR A 158 -12.09 1.43 -11.12
CA TYR A 158 -11.31 1.39 -9.86
C TYR A 158 -12.13 0.97 -8.63
N GLY A 159 -13.44 0.83 -8.75
CA GLY A 159 -14.31 0.61 -7.60
C GLY A 159 -13.97 -0.65 -6.81
N GLU A 160 -13.65 -1.76 -7.50
CA GLU A 160 -13.25 -3.01 -6.83
C GLU A 160 -11.93 -2.85 -6.07
N ALA A 161 -10.95 -2.17 -6.66
CA ALA A 161 -9.67 -1.90 -6.03
C ALA A 161 -9.83 -1.03 -4.77
N ILE A 162 -10.63 0.03 -4.85
CA ILE A 162 -10.91 0.91 -3.71
C ILE A 162 -11.64 0.18 -2.59
N MET A 163 -12.65 -0.63 -2.91
CA MET A 163 -13.37 -1.43 -1.92
C MET A 163 -12.46 -2.47 -1.26
N HIS A 164 -11.55 -3.07 -2.02
CA HIS A 164 -10.57 -4.00 -1.47
C HIS A 164 -9.65 -3.32 -0.46
N VAL A 165 -9.06 -2.16 -0.80
CA VAL A 165 -8.21 -1.41 0.13
C VAL A 165 -9.00 -0.99 1.37
N GLN A 166 -10.24 -0.54 1.22
CA GLN A 166 -11.10 -0.19 2.35
C GLN A 166 -11.39 -1.40 3.25
N PHE A 167 -11.63 -2.56 2.66
CA PHE A 167 -11.82 -3.81 3.41
C PHE A 167 -10.55 -4.16 4.21
N ILE A 168 -9.37 -4.14 3.58
CA ILE A 168 -8.09 -4.41 4.25
C ILE A 168 -7.86 -3.42 5.40
N TYR A 169 -8.06 -2.13 5.16
CA TYR A 169 -7.91 -1.11 6.19
C TYR A 169 -8.80 -1.39 7.41
N ASN A 170 -10.10 -1.63 7.19
CA ASN A 170 -11.05 -1.85 8.27
C ASN A 170 -10.84 -3.17 9.02
N SER A 171 -10.43 -4.22 8.30
CA SER A 171 -10.29 -5.57 8.87
C SER A 171 -8.96 -5.76 9.59
N TYR A 172 -7.88 -5.17 9.10
CA TYR A 172 -6.53 -5.47 9.55
C TYR A 172 -5.77 -4.27 10.08
N LEU A 173 -5.78 -3.12 9.37
CA LEU A 173 -4.87 -2.01 9.70
C LEU A 173 -5.41 -1.10 10.81
N LYS A 174 -6.69 -0.78 10.77
CA LYS A 174 -7.32 0.20 11.68
C LYS A 174 -7.11 -0.10 13.17
N ASN A 175 -7.01 -1.37 13.53
CA ASN A 175 -6.95 -1.84 14.91
C ASN A 175 -5.58 -2.39 15.29
N THR A 176 -4.56 -2.21 14.47
CA THR A 176 -3.19 -2.59 14.83
C THR A 176 -2.70 -1.72 15.98
N PRO A 177 -1.98 -2.30 16.97
CA PRO A 177 -1.50 -1.55 18.12
C PRO A 177 -0.27 -0.66 17.83
N TRP A 178 0.22 -0.65 16.61
CA TRP A 178 1.31 0.21 16.14
C TRP A 178 0.92 0.94 14.86
N ASP A 179 1.60 2.05 14.57
CA ASP A 179 1.39 2.81 13.35
C ASP A 179 1.94 2.03 12.15
N ILE A 180 1.14 1.93 11.10
CA ILE A 180 1.48 1.34 9.81
C ILE A 180 1.25 2.38 8.74
N ASP A 181 2.23 2.56 7.87
CA ASP A 181 2.11 3.37 6.66
C ASP A 181 1.64 2.47 5.49
N PHE A 182 0.67 2.90 4.70
CA PHE A 182 0.12 2.16 3.54
C PHE A 182 -0.31 3.09 2.40
#